data_4b5b177d56c1a259e803b3e086e4ab50
#
_entry.id   4b5b177d56c1a259e803b3e086e4ab50
#
_cell.length_a   1.000
_cell.length_b   1.000
_cell.length_c   1.000
_cell.angle_alpha   90.00
_cell.angle_beta   90.00
_cell.angle_gamma   90.00
#
_symmetry.space_group_name_H-M   'P 1'
#
loop_
_entity.id
_entity.type
_entity.pdbx_description
1 polymer ?
#
loop_
_entity_poly.entity_id
_entity_poly.type
_entity_poly.pdbx_seq_one_letter_code
_entity_poly.pdbx_strand_id
1 'polypeptide(L)'
;MEGFRAKYHIPRGVALRYCAPNQIVTDRKEGEVVIPMIAFIEGGMTLLMGRVTQNYLINHRLTPHQCAPNLFRVLGSVDTLNKQMGLRLTWHDVIHMYECHKLSDAGYYLKSRSDIIILILCLPKSNEGMKDDYLIASRKWHDSLHCPTREEDPDGVP
;
A
#
# COMPACT_ATOMS: atom_id res chain seq x y z
N MET A 1 -14.22 -8.72 12.80
CA MET A 1 -12.75 -8.65 12.55
C MET A 1 -12.15 -9.99 12.13
N GLU A 2 -12.52 -11.11 12.75
CA GLU A 2 -12.01 -12.45 12.39
C GLU A 2 -12.26 -12.82 10.91
N GLY A 3 -13.45 -12.57 10.38
CA GLY A 3 -13.74 -12.83 8.97
C GLY A 3 -12.86 -12.02 8.01
N PHE A 4 -12.56 -10.78 8.36
CA PHE A 4 -11.66 -9.93 7.59
C PHE A 4 -10.23 -10.47 7.59
N ARG A 5 -9.73 -10.87 8.77
CA ARG A 5 -8.41 -11.50 8.90
C ARG A 5 -8.25 -12.75 8.05
N ALA A 6 -9.26 -13.62 8.09
CA ALA A 6 -9.26 -14.86 7.31
C ALA A 6 -9.25 -14.57 5.80
N LYS A 7 -10.13 -13.66 5.37
CA LYS A 7 -10.27 -13.29 3.95
C LYS A 7 -8.98 -12.70 3.36
N TYR A 8 -8.29 -11.86 4.12
CA TYR A 8 -7.09 -11.16 3.64
C TYR A 8 -5.78 -11.74 4.18
N HIS A 9 -5.83 -12.95 4.74
CA HIS A 9 -4.66 -13.70 5.24
C HIS A 9 -3.78 -12.90 6.20
N ILE A 10 -4.41 -12.11 7.08
CA ILE A 10 -3.69 -11.25 8.00
C ILE A 10 -3.07 -12.08 9.13
N PRO A 11 -1.76 -12.01 9.34
CA PRO A 11 -1.08 -12.79 10.37
C PRO A 11 -1.62 -12.53 11.78
N ARG A 12 -1.70 -13.56 12.60
CA ARG A 12 -2.20 -13.45 13.98
C ARG A 12 -1.35 -12.52 14.85
N GLY A 13 -0.07 -12.38 14.54
CA GLY A 13 0.83 -11.49 15.26
C GLY A 13 0.58 -9.98 15.03
N VAL A 14 -0.21 -9.64 14.01
CA VAL A 14 -0.59 -8.26 13.72
C VAL A 14 -1.83 -7.90 14.53
N ALA A 15 -1.75 -6.87 15.36
CA ALA A 15 -2.90 -6.32 16.04
C ALA A 15 -3.63 -5.36 15.10
N LEU A 16 -4.93 -5.55 14.92
CA LEU A 16 -5.79 -4.71 14.09
C LEU A 16 -6.95 -4.17 14.92
N ARG A 17 -7.28 -2.92 14.69
CA ARG A 17 -8.51 -2.30 15.18
C ARG A 17 -9.13 -1.41 14.11
N TYR A 18 -10.44 -1.33 14.11
CA TYR A 18 -11.18 -0.40 13.26
C TYR A 18 -10.99 1.04 13.75
N CYS A 19 -10.91 1.97 12.82
CA CYS A 19 -10.81 3.39 13.10
C CYS A 19 -11.74 4.17 12.17
N ALA A 20 -12.60 4.98 12.75
CA ALA A 20 -13.42 5.89 11.97
C ALA A 20 -12.57 7.05 11.40
N PRO A 21 -12.96 7.63 10.24
CA PRO A 21 -12.16 8.68 9.60
C PRO A 21 -11.85 9.89 10.49
N ASN A 22 -12.76 10.25 11.38
CA ASN A 22 -12.60 11.38 12.30
C ASN A 22 -11.67 11.08 13.50
N GLN A 23 -11.26 9.83 13.69
CA GLN A 23 -10.44 9.40 14.83
C GLN A 23 -8.98 9.13 14.45
N ILE A 24 -8.62 9.19 13.17
CA ILE A 24 -7.29 8.80 12.67
C ILE A 24 -6.17 9.57 13.34
N VAL A 25 -6.34 10.87 13.55
CA VAL A 25 -5.27 11.74 14.06
C VAL A 25 -5.07 11.56 15.56
N THR A 26 -6.16 11.32 16.31
CA THR A 26 -6.16 11.30 17.77
C THR A 26 -5.83 9.93 18.36
N ASP A 27 -6.19 8.86 17.67
CA ASP A 27 -6.15 7.50 18.22
C ASP A 27 -4.88 6.71 17.87
N ARG A 28 -4.02 7.26 17.00
CA ARG A 28 -2.81 6.57 16.55
C ARG A 28 -1.68 6.68 17.55
N LYS A 29 -1.15 5.54 17.98
CA LYS A 29 0.02 5.44 18.86
C LYS A 29 1.31 5.27 18.05
N GLU A 30 2.44 5.44 18.71
CA GLU A 30 3.74 5.15 18.09
C GLU A 30 3.83 3.70 17.62
N GLY A 31 4.38 3.49 16.42
CA GLY A 31 4.49 2.17 15.80
C GLY A 31 3.19 1.64 15.18
N GLU A 32 2.10 2.36 15.29
CA GLU A 32 0.86 2.06 14.59
C GLU A 32 0.84 2.69 13.20
N VAL A 33 0.26 1.97 12.25
CA VAL A 33 0.05 2.45 10.88
C VAL A 33 -1.43 2.48 10.55
N VAL A 34 -1.85 3.54 9.88
CA VAL A 34 -3.22 3.67 9.36
C VAL A 34 -3.27 3.09 7.96
N ILE A 35 -4.22 2.21 7.71
CA ILE A 35 -4.39 1.53 6.43
C ILE A 35 -5.85 1.68 5.99
N PRO A 36 -6.11 2.28 4.81
CA PRO A 36 -7.45 2.29 4.26
C PRO A 36 -7.93 0.85 3.99
N MET A 37 -9.13 0.50 4.38
CA MET A 37 -9.67 -0.84 4.12
C MET A 37 -9.71 -1.16 2.62
N ILE A 38 -9.94 -0.15 1.78
CA ILE A 38 -9.94 -0.29 0.33
C ILE A 38 -8.59 -0.73 -0.24
N ALA A 39 -7.48 -0.48 0.46
CA ALA A 39 -6.17 -0.99 0.08
C ALA A 39 -6.13 -2.52 0.04
N PHE A 40 -6.83 -3.18 0.96
CA PHE A 40 -7.00 -4.64 0.94
C PHE A 40 -8.02 -5.07 -0.10
N ILE A 41 -9.18 -4.42 -0.14
CA ILE A 41 -10.34 -4.85 -0.92
C ILE A 41 -10.06 -4.72 -2.43
N GLU A 42 -9.61 -3.56 -2.87
CA GLU A 42 -9.34 -3.27 -4.28
C GLU A 42 -7.85 -3.28 -4.62
N GLY A 43 -7.00 -2.85 -3.70
CA GLY A 43 -5.56 -2.80 -3.89
C GLY A 43 -4.88 -4.17 -3.80
N GLY A 44 -5.53 -5.15 -3.19
CA GLY A 44 -4.91 -6.45 -2.94
C GLY A 44 -3.71 -6.38 -1.98
N MET A 45 -3.67 -5.33 -1.15
CA MET A 45 -2.62 -5.19 -0.14
C MET A 45 -2.63 -6.39 0.80
N THR A 46 -1.45 -6.85 1.17
CA THR A 46 -1.25 -7.85 2.21
C THR A 46 -0.39 -7.28 3.32
N LEU A 47 -0.62 -7.68 4.55
CA LEU A 47 0.32 -7.44 5.63
C LEU A 47 1.43 -8.48 5.60
N LEU A 48 2.59 -8.12 6.11
CA LEU A 48 3.88 -8.70 5.72
C LEU A 48 4.09 -8.53 4.20
N MET A 49 4.03 -7.28 3.78
CA MET A 49 4.19 -6.89 2.38
C MET A 49 5.45 -7.49 1.77
N GLY A 50 5.40 -7.76 0.47
CA GLY A 50 6.56 -8.17 -0.28
C GLY A 50 7.66 -7.10 -0.33
N ARG A 51 8.85 -7.50 -0.69
CA ARG A 51 10.03 -6.63 -0.67
C ARG A 51 9.93 -5.43 -1.60
N VAL A 52 9.36 -5.62 -2.79
CA VAL A 52 9.19 -4.51 -3.75
C VAL A 52 8.25 -3.45 -3.19
N THR A 53 7.12 -3.87 -2.63
CA THR A 53 6.16 -2.97 -1.99
C THR A 53 6.80 -2.21 -0.82
N GLN A 54 7.48 -2.90 0.09
CA GLN A 54 8.13 -2.26 1.23
C GLN A 54 9.20 -1.26 0.80
N ASN A 55 10.09 -1.66 -0.10
CA ASN A 55 11.16 -0.78 -0.57
C ASN A 55 10.62 0.44 -1.32
N TYR A 56 9.56 0.27 -2.10
CA TYR A 56 8.91 1.40 -2.76
C TYR A 56 8.40 2.42 -1.75
N LEU A 57 7.64 1.98 -0.75
CA LEU A 57 7.11 2.86 0.30
C LEU A 57 8.23 3.57 1.08
N ILE A 58 9.27 2.84 1.46
CA ILE A 58 10.42 3.40 2.20
C ILE A 58 11.13 4.47 1.37
N ASN A 59 11.45 4.18 0.11
CA ASN A 59 12.22 5.10 -0.73
C ASN A 59 11.43 6.32 -1.17
N HIS A 60 10.10 6.22 -1.23
CA HIS A 60 9.22 7.35 -1.52
C HIS A 60 8.65 8.01 -0.25
N ARG A 61 9.03 7.55 0.93
CA ARG A 61 8.55 8.03 2.23
C ARG A 61 7.03 8.06 2.35
N LEU A 62 6.39 7.01 1.81
CA LEU A 62 4.94 6.87 1.82
C LEU A 62 4.48 5.92 2.91
N THR A 63 3.40 6.30 3.59
CA THR A 63 2.64 5.39 4.44
C THR A 63 1.49 4.78 3.65
N PRO A 64 0.95 3.62 4.03
CA PRO A 64 -0.20 3.03 3.37
C PRO A 64 -1.40 3.96 3.26
N HIS A 65 -1.62 4.84 4.24
CA HIS A 65 -2.70 5.82 4.25
C HIS A 65 -2.62 6.83 3.09
N GLN A 66 -1.42 7.13 2.62
CA GLN A 66 -1.18 8.08 1.53
C GLN A 66 -1.31 7.43 0.14
N CYS A 67 -1.51 6.13 0.05
CA CYS A 67 -1.44 5.38 -1.20
C CYS A 67 -2.83 4.97 -1.68
N ALA A 68 -3.09 5.18 -2.96
CA ALA A 68 -4.29 4.69 -3.63
C ALA A 68 -4.24 3.17 -3.84
N PRO A 69 -5.40 2.50 -3.98
CA PRO A 69 -5.46 1.06 -4.21
C PRO A 69 -4.63 0.56 -5.40
N ASN A 70 -4.58 1.34 -6.50
CA ASN A 70 -3.83 0.92 -7.68
C ASN A 70 -2.33 0.78 -7.42
N LEU A 71 -1.77 1.60 -6.53
CA LEU A 71 -0.36 1.52 -6.15
C LEU A 71 -0.05 0.16 -5.53
N PHE A 72 -0.86 -0.30 -4.60
CA PHE A 72 -0.71 -1.63 -4.01
C PHE A 72 -0.95 -2.74 -5.02
N ARG A 73 -1.87 -2.56 -5.96
CA ARG A 73 -2.14 -3.54 -7.02
C ARG A 73 -0.93 -3.74 -7.91
N VAL A 74 -0.27 -2.67 -8.32
CA VAL A 74 0.95 -2.75 -9.13
C VAL A 74 2.09 -3.39 -8.34
N LEU A 75 2.41 -2.85 -7.17
CA LEU A 75 3.53 -3.33 -6.35
C LEU A 75 3.34 -4.78 -5.90
N GLY A 76 2.15 -5.13 -5.41
CA GLY A 76 1.82 -6.49 -5.00
C GLY A 76 1.86 -7.49 -6.15
N SER A 77 1.49 -7.05 -7.35
CA SER A 77 1.58 -7.89 -8.55
C SER A 77 3.03 -8.16 -8.93
N VAL A 78 3.93 -7.18 -8.80
CA VAL A 78 5.37 -7.38 -9.02
C VAL A 78 5.95 -8.34 -7.99
N ASP A 79 5.61 -8.19 -6.71
CA ASP A 79 6.01 -9.14 -5.67
C ASP A 79 5.53 -10.58 -5.98
N THR A 80 4.31 -10.72 -6.46
CA THR A 80 3.73 -12.01 -6.86
C THR A 80 4.46 -12.61 -8.07
N LEU A 81 4.75 -11.81 -9.08
CA LEU A 81 5.52 -12.25 -10.26
C LEU A 81 6.92 -12.72 -9.86
N ASN A 82 7.60 -11.99 -9.00
CA ASN A 82 8.90 -12.40 -8.47
C ASN A 82 8.83 -13.77 -7.81
N LYS A 83 7.81 -13.98 -6.98
CA LYS A 83 7.63 -15.23 -6.25
C LYS A 83 7.26 -16.40 -7.17
N GLN A 84 6.35 -16.20 -8.10
CA GLN A 84 5.81 -17.27 -8.95
C GLN A 84 6.75 -17.64 -10.10
N MET A 85 7.46 -16.67 -10.66
CA MET A 85 8.29 -16.83 -11.83
C MET A 85 9.79 -16.78 -11.55
N GLY A 86 10.20 -16.65 -10.30
CA GLY A 86 11.60 -16.54 -9.92
C GLY A 86 12.30 -15.29 -10.48
N LEU A 87 11.55 -14.22 -10.73
CA LEU A 87 12.08 -12.96 -11.19
C LEU A 87 12.76 -12.18 -10.05
N ARG A 88 13.56 -11.19 -10.41
CA ARG A 88 14.24 -10.30 -9.46
C ARG A 88 13.95 -8.83 -9.74
N LEU A 89 12.69 -8.54 -10.05
CA LEU A 89 12.24 -7.17 -10.26
C LEU A 89 12.32 -6.40 -8.94
N THR A 90 12.72 -5.14 -9.04
CA THR A 90 12.88 -4.24 -7.91
C THR A 90 11.94 -3.05 -8.02
N TRP A 91 11.89 -2.22 -6.98
CA TRP A 91 11.15 -0.97 -7.04
C TRP A 91 11.69 0.01 -8.11
N HIS A 92 12.97 -0.08 -8.48
CA HIS A 92 13.52 0.68 -9.60
C HIS A 92 12.88 0.29 -10.93
N ASP A 93 12.62 -1.01 -11.15
CA ASP A 93 11.93 -1.46 -12.35
C ASP A 93 10.51 -0.88 -12.41
N VAL A 94 9.86 -0.77 -11.25
CA VAL A 94 8.53 -0.14 -11.17
C VAL A 94 8.58 1.33 -11.59
N ILE A 95 9.54 2.12 -11.11
CA ILE A 95 9.64 3.53 -11.52
C ILE A 95 10.04 3.72 -12.99
N HIS A 96 10.70 2.76 -13.60
CA HIS A 96 10.94 2.80 -15.05
C HIS A 96 9.65 2.58 -15.86
N MET A 97 8.68 1.84 -15.33
CA MET A 97 7.45 1.50 -16.02
C MET A 97 6.26 2.40 -15.64
N TYR A 98 6.28 2.95 -14.45
CA TYR A 98 5.19 3.75 -13.88
C TYR A 98 5.68 5.07 -13.33
N GLU A 99 4.82 6.07 -13.46
CA GLU A 99 4.98 7.37 -12.78
C GLU A 99 4.11 7.42 -11.54
N CYS A 100 4.64 7.97 -10.46
CA CYS A 100 3.87 8.26 -9.26
C CYS A 100 3.25 9.63 -9.35
N HIS A 101 1.94 9.71 -9.24
CA HIS A 101 1.18 10.95 -9.25
C HIS A 101 0.41 11.12 -7.95
N LYS A 102 0.23 12.37 -7.54
CA LYS A 102 -0.61 12.73 -6.40
C LYS A 102 -1.94 13.28 -6.89
N LEU A 103 -3.04 12.66 -6.47
CA LEU A 103 -4.37 13.26 -6.55
C LEU A 103 -4.62 14.07 -5.27
N SER A 104 -5.16 15.27 -5.40
CA SER A 104 -5.28 16.24 -4.30
C SER A 104 -5.86 15.68 -3.00
N ASP A 105 -6.86 14.82 -3.08
CA ASP A 105 -7.52 14.24 -1.90
C ASP A 105 -7.48 12.71 -1.84
N ALA A 106 -6.96 12.04 -2.86
CA ALA A 106 -7.04 10.60 -3.01
C ALA A 106 -5.69 9.87 -2.88
N GLY A 107 -4.64 10.60 -2.48
CA GLY A 107 -3.32 10.04 -2.27
C GLY A 107 -2.52 9.78 -3.54
N TYR A 108 -1.44 9.02 -3.39
CA TYR A 108 -0.52 8.69 -4.48
C TYR A 108 -0.98 7.46 -5.25
N TYR A 109 -0.87 7.53 -6.58
CA TYR A 109 -1.20 6.43 -7.47
C TYR A 109 -0.14 6.26 -8.55
N LEU A 110 -0.12 5.10 -9.19
CA LEU A 110 0.79 4.80 -10.27
C LEU A 110 0.08 4.87 -11.63
N LYS A 111 0.71 5.54 -12.56
CA LYS A 111 0.27 5.62 -13.96
C LYS A 111 1.35 5.03 -14.86
N SER A 112 0.96 4.16 -15.80
CA SER A 112 1.90 3.62 -16.77
C SER A 112 2.53 4.73 -17.62
N ARG A 113 3.84 4.64 -17.85
CA ARG A 113 4.58 5.56 -18.72
C ARG A 113 4.33 5.31 -20.20
N SER A 114 3.80 4.14 -20.52
CA SER A 114 3.53 3.73 -21.90
C SER A 114 2.14 3.14 -22.02
N ASP A 115 1.43 3.53 -23.08
CA ASP A 115 0.15 2.92 -23.42
C ASP A 115 0.32 1.56 -24.10
N ILE A 116 1.53 1.21 -24.54
CA ILE A 116 1.85 -0.01 -25.26
C ILE A 116 2.37 -1.11 -24.33
N ILE A 117 3.22 -0.73 -23.37
CA ILE A 117 3.81 -1.68 -22.42
C ILE A 117 3.13 -1.47 -21.07
N ILE A 118 2.16 -2.33 -20.78
CA ILE A 118 1.41 -2.32 -19.53
C ILE A 118 1.71 -3.62 -18.79
N LEU A 119 2.34 -3.52 -17.64
CA LEU A 119 2.68 -4.69 -16.82
C LEU A 119 1.43 -5.31 -16.17
N ILE A 120 0.53 -4.47 -15.68
CA ILE A 120 -0.67 -4.88 -14.96
C ILE A 120 -1.90 -4.30 -15.64
N LEU A 121 -2.81 -5.18 -16.04
CA LEU A 121 -4.10 -4.81 -16.60
C LEU A 121 -5.17 -4.66 -15.52
N CYS A 122 -6.26 -4.00 -15.88
CA CYS A 122 -7.45 -3.88 -15.04
C CYS A 122 -7.17 -3.29 -13.64
N LEU A 123 -6.37 -2.23 -13.60
CA LEU A 123 -6.14 -1.48 -12.36
C LEU A 123 -7.43 -0.82 -11.86
N PRO A 124 -7.62 -0.71 -10.55
CA PRO A 124 -8.69 0.09 -9.98
C PRO A 124 -8.65 1.52 -10.53
N LYS A 125 -9.79 1.99 -11.07
CA LYS A 125 -9.87 3.32 -11.69
C LYS A 125 -10.24 4.42 -10.71
N SER A 126 -10.85 4.05 -9.58
CA SER A 126 -11.41 4.97 -8.62
C SER A 126 -10.70 4.85 -7.28
N ASN A 127 -10.51 5.99 -6.64
CA ASN A 127 -10.11 6.09 -5.25
C ASN A 127 -11.32 6.42 -4.35
N GLU A 128 -12.54 6.23 -4.87
CA GLU A 128 -13.77 6.36 -4.09
C GLU A 128 -13.76 5.38 -2.92
N GLY A 129 -14.25 5.80 -1.78
CA GLY A 129 -14.24 5.01 -0.56
C GLY A 129 -12.88 4.95 0.15
N MET A 130 -11.85 5.58 -0.38
CA MET A 130 -10.53 5.61 0.25
C MET A 130 -10.53 6.27 1.62
N LYS A 131 -11.50 7.16 1.87
CA LYS A 131 -11.65 7.91 3.13
C LYS A 131 -12.74 7.35 4.05
N ASP A 132 -13.39 6.26 3.68
CA ASP A 132 -14.60 5.82 4.39
C ASP A 132 -14.27 4.96 5.61
N ASP A 133 -13.36 4.00 5.45
CA ASP A 133 -13.04 3.05 6.49
C ASP A 133 -11.54 2.79 6.61
N TYR A 134 -11.05 2.77 7.83
CA TYR A 134 -9.64 2.58 8.13
C TYR A 134 -9.41 1.50 9.16
N LEU A 135 -8.26 0.86 9.05
CA LEU A 135 -7.71 -0.01 10.08
C LEU A 135 -6.45 0.60 10.65
N ILE A 136 -6.23 0.39 11.93
CA ILE A 136 -4.96 0.66 12.55
C ILE A 136 -4.30 -0.67 12.83
N ALA A 137 -3.13 -0.86 12.24
CA ALA A 137 -2.30 -2.03 12.45
C ALA A 137 -1.11 -1.70 13.34
N SER A 138 -0.82 -2.58 14.27
CA SER A 138 0.31 -2.45 15.18
C SER A 138 1.08 -3.73 15.32
N ARG A 139 2.23 -3.66 16.01
CA ARG A 139 3.16 -4.77 16.19
C ARG A 139 3.72 -5.23 14.84
N LYS A 140 3.76 -6.51 14.58
CA LYS A 140 4.41 -7.13 13.42
C LYS A 140 3.62 -6.97 12.12
N TRP A 141 3.16 -5.74 11.80
CA TRP A 141 2.43 -5.49 10.57
C TRP A 141 3.33 -5.47 9.31
N HIS A 142 4.62 -5.33 9.49
CA HIS A 142 5.64 -5.42 8.43
C HIS A 142 6.72 -6.40 8.82
N ASP A 143 7.53 -6.82 7.86
CA ASP A 143 8.71 -7.66 8.05
C ASP A 143 9.86 -6.85 8.66
N SER A 144 11.09 -7.32 8.52
CA SER A 144 12.32 -6.69 9.07
C SER A 144 12.60 -5.26 8.59
N LEU A 145 11.96 -4.81 7.50
CA LEU A 145 12.12 -3.47 6.98
C LEU A 145 11.16 -2.49 7.68
N HIS A 146 11.66 -1.31 7.99
CA HIS A 146 10.88 -0.25 8.62
C HIS A 146 10.19 0.62 7.58
N CYS A 147 8.91 0.35 7.33
CA CYS A 147 8.09 1.24 6.52
C CYS A 147 7.69 2.49 7.33
N PRO A 148 7.50 3.65 6.67
CA PRO A 148 6.98 4.84 7.32
C PRO A 148 5.64 4.57 8.00
N THR A 149 5.50 5.02 9.23
CA THR A 149 4.26 4.90 10.01
C THR A 149 3.52 6.22 10.13
N ARG A 150 4.19 7.32 9.86
CA ARG A 150 3.62 8.67 9.87
C ARG A 150 3.81 9.31 8.51
N GLU A 151 2.90 10.21 8.18
CA GLU A 151 3.03 11.03 6.99
C GLU A 151 4.26 11.92 7.13
N GLU A 152 5.17 11.77 6.21
CA GLU A 152 6.22 12.73 5.94
C GLU A 152 5.82 13.44 4.65
N ASP A 153 6.19 14.71 4.49
CA ASP A 153 6.00 15.38 3.21
C ASP A 153 7.01 14.79 2.22
N PRO A 154 6.55 14.00 1.25
CA PRO A 154 7.46 13.33 0.32
C PRO A 154 7.91 14.32 -0.75
N ASP A 155 8.71 15.32 -0.36
CA ASP A 155 9.32 16.26 -1.29
C ASP A 155 10.00 15.50 -2.43
N GLY A 156 9.52 15.69 -3.64
CA GLY A 156 10.16 15.18 -4.82
C GLY A 156 9.89 13.71 -5.15
N VAL A 157 8.70 13.22 -4.90
CA VAL A 157 8.24 11.95 -5.50
C VAL A 157 8.27 12.07 -7.02
N PRO A 158 9.10 11.28 -7.71
CA PRO A 158 9.25 11.39 -9.16
C PRO A 158 8.02 10.90 -9.96
#